data_519cf0d68025453db3844050a0b4e6db
#
_entry.id   519cf0d68025453db3844050a0b4e6db
#
_cell.length_a   1.000
_cell.length_b   1.000
_cell.length_c   1.000
_cell.angle_alpha   90.00
_cell.angle_beta   90.00
_cell.angle_gamma   90.00
#
_symmetry.space_group_name_H-M   'P 1'
#
loop_
_entity.id
_entity.type
_entity.pdbx_description
1 polymer ?
#
loop_
_entity_poly.entity_id
_entity_poly.type
_entity_poly.pdbx_seq_one_letter_code
_entity_poly.pdbx_strand_id
1 'polypeptide(L)'
;VFLVYYCFVVITAKFATQELGASTAQAGLAAGIYIIGTLIARLYVGKILELVGRKAVLRWGILFYVITTATYLVSVNIYILDAVRFFNGFAYGAVSTAANAIVTAYIPASKHGEGINYYGLSTSLAAAVGPFIGMLLLPTVGFDFIIWLATILSIATAIACFWFPVKNIPLTEEHKAQLQKWSIKSFVEPKVFFISGIAFLIGLAYSSVLGFLSIYASDLGLETAGAFFFIVYALSVTFTRPMTGKLFDRHGADAVMYPSFLFLTLGLFLLSITGNSWMLLLAGCFVG
;
A
#
# COMPACT_ATOMS: atom_id res chain seq x y z
N VAL A 1 -4.47 5.67 -7.11
CA VAL A 1 -3.34 4.75 -7.08
C VAL A 1 -3.38 3.90 -5.80
N PHE A 2 -3.40 4.49 -4.59
CA PHE A 2 -3.49 3.73 -3.32
C PHE A 2 -4.72 2.82 -3.26
N LEU A 3 -5.91 3.31 -3.65
CA LEU A 3 -7.14 2.54 -3.65
C LEU A 3 -7.03 1.27 -4.51
N VAL A 4 -6.50 1.41 -5.73
CA VAL A 4 -6.30 0.29 -6.65
C VAL A 4 -5.29 -0.72 -6.08
N TYR A 5 -4.19 -0.23 -5.50
CA TYR A 5 -3.20 -1.07 -4.83
C TYR A 5 -3.84 -1.93 -3.73
N TYR A 6 -4.53 -1.31 -2.78
CA TYR A 6 -5.13 -2.03 -1.66
C TYR A 6 -6.27 -2.97 -2.09
N CYS A 7 -7.03 -2.62 -3.13
CA CYS A 7 -8.02 -3.51 -3.72
C CYS A 7 -7.35 -4.79 -4.24
N PHE A 8 -6.32 -4.66 -5.07
CA PHE A 8 -5.63 -5.81 -5.67
C PHE A 8 -4.82 -6.63 -4.67
N VAL A 9 -4.24 -6.03 -3.63
CA VAL A 9 -3.47 -6.77 -2.62
C VAL A 9 -4.29 -7.90 -2.01
N VAL A 10 -5.56 -7.65 -1.70
CA VAL A 10 -6.42 -8.60 -1.00
C VAL A 10 -7.00 -9.66 -1.95
N ILE A 11 -7.37 -9.28 -3.18
CA ILE A 11 -8.05 -10.18 -4.10
C ILE A 11 -7.08 -11.02 -4.94
N THR A 12 -5.82 -10.61 -5.09
CA THR A 12 -4.86 -11.29 -5.97
C THR A 12 -4.60 -12.73 -5.56
N ALA A 13 -4.42 -13.00 -4.28
CA ALA A 13 -4.16 -14.35 -3.80
C ALA A 13 -5.37 -15.28 -4.09
N LYS A 14 -6.59 -14.78 -3.87
CA LYS A 14 -7.83 -15.51 -4.17
C LYS A 14 -7.98 -15.75 -5.67
N PHE A 15 -7.72 -14.74 -6.50
CA PHE A 15 -7.73 -14.88 -7.96
C PHE A 15 -6.71 -15.94 -8.44
N ALA A 16 -5.47 -15.86 -7.94
CA ALA A 16 -4.42 -16.80 -8.32
C ALA A 16 -4.79 -18.25 -7.98
N THR A 17 -5.40 -18.50 -6.82
CA THR A 17 -5.78 -19.84 -6.40
C THR A 17 -7.03 -20.35 -7.12
N GLN A 18 -8.06 -19.53 -7.26
CA GLN A 18 -9.38 -19.95 -7.78
C GLN A 18 -9.44 -19.94 -9.31
N GLU A 19 -8.88 -18.92 -9.97
CA GLU A 19 -8.99 -18.77 -11.43
C GLU A 19 -7.77 -19.37 -12.18
N LEU A 20 -6.56 -19.25 -11.59
CA LEU A 20 -5.34 -19.73 -12.25
C LEU A 20 -4.84 -21.07 -11.71
N GLY A 21 -5.53 -21.66 -10.73
CA GLY A 21 -5.15 -22.96 -10.14
C GLY A 21 -3.78 -22.96 -9.44
N ALA A 22 -3.31 -21.77 -8.99
CA ALA A 22 -2.02 -21.63 -8.36
C ALA A 22 -2.02 -22.22 -6.94
N SER A 23 -0.88 -22.76 -6.52
CA SER A 23 -0.68 -23.16 -5.12
C SER A 23 -0.70 -21.95 -4.18
N THR A 24 -0.95 -22.17 -2.89
CA THR A 24 -0.94 -21.11 -1.87
C THR A 24 0.41 -20.38 -1.84
N ALA A 25 1.52 -21.08 -2.06
CA ALA A 25 2.85 -20.49 -2.13
C ALA A 25 3.01 -19.55 -3.34
N GLN A 26 2.51 -19.96 -4.51
CA GLN A 26 2.51 -19.12 -5.72
C GLN A 26 1.59 -17.90 -5.56
N ALA A 27 0.42 -18.07 -4.96
CA ALA A 27 -0.49 -16.98 -4.66
C ALA A 27 0.13 -15.96 -3.70
N GLY A 28 0.88 -16.45 -2.69
CA GLY A 28 1.65 -15.60 -1.79
C GLY A 28 2.77 -14.84 -2.51
N LEU A 29 3.47 -15.48 -3.47
CA LEU A 29 4.46 -14.82 -4.31
C LEU A 29 3.82 -13.74 -5.16
N ALA A 30 2.70 -14.02 -5.82
CA ALA A 30 1.96 -13.06 -6.62
C ALA A 30 1.50 -11.84 -5.78
N ALA A 31 1.09 -12.05 -4.54
CA ALA A 31 0.79 -10.95 -3.62
C ALA A 31 2.04 -10.12 -3.28
N GLY A 32 3.17 -10.78 -3.02
CA GLY A 32 4.43 -10.16 -2.54
C GLY A 32 5.28 -9.51 -3.62
N ILE A 33 5.30 -10.05 -4.85
CA ILE A 33 6.20 -9.60 -5.93
C ILE A 33 5.97 -8.14 -6.34
N TYR A 34 4.75 -7.66 -6.16
CA TYR A 34 4.38 -6.25 -6.31
C TYR A 34 5.20 -5.36 -5.38
N ILE A 35 5.39 -5.78 -4.13
CA ILE A 35 6.15 -5.00 -3.14
C ILE A 35 7.63 -4.98 -3.50
N ILE A 36 8.16 -6.07 -4.07
CA ILE A 36 9.54 -6.10 -4.59
C ILE A 36 9.71 -5.06 -5.69
N GLY A 37 8.79 -5.04 -6.68
CA GLY A 37 8.78 -4.02 -7.73
C GLY A 37 8.70 -2.59 -7.15
N THR A 38 7.82 -2.38 -6.17
CA THR A 38 7.67 -1.09 -5.46
C THR A 38 8.95 -0.67 -4.75
N LEU A 39 9.63 -1.60 -4.07
CA LEU A 39 10.88 -1.31 -3.36
C LEU A 39 11.99 -0.89 -4.32
N ILE A 40 12.18 -1.65 -5.41
CA ILE A 40 13.16 -1.34 -6.45
C ILE A 40 12.88 0.05 -7.06
N ALA A 41 11.61 0.32 -7.37
CA ALA A 41 11.21 1.63 -7.88
C ALA A 41 11.51 2.76 -6.89
N ARG A 42 11.22 2.60 -5.60
CA ARG A 42 11.49 3.61 -4.57
C ARG A 42 12.97 3.92 -4.45
N LEU A 43 13.82 2.90 -4.45
CA LEU A 43 15.27 3.08 -4.40
C LEU A 43 15.79 3.80 -5.65
N TYR A 44 15.38 3.36 -6.82
CA TYR A 44 15.82 3.95 -8.10
C TYR A 44 15.26 5.35 -8.31
N VAL A 45 13.94 5.50 -8.21
CA VAL A 45 13.24 6.77 -8.42
C VAL A 45 13.60 7.80 -7.36
N GLY A 46 13.74 7.39 -6.08
CA GLY A 46 14.19 8.29 -5.02
C GLY A 46 15.53 8.95 -5.35
N LYS A 47 16.41 8.23 -6.04
CA LYS A 47 17.71 8.74 -6.48
C LYS A 47 17.62 9.70 -7.68
N ILE A 48 16.78 9.35 -8.67
CA ILE A 48 16.71 10.11 -9.93
C ILE A 48 15.63 11.20 -9.94
N LEU A 49 14.75 11.21 -8.94
CA LEU A 49 13.54 12.04 -8.90
C LEU A 49 13.84 13.53 -9.13
N GLU A 50 14.86 14.03 -8.45
CA GLU A 50 15.24 15.45 -8.55
C GLU A 50 16.02 15.73 -9.85
N LEU A 51 16.77 14.73 -10.39
CA LEU A 51 17.52 14.87 -11.64
C LEU A 51 16.59 14.91 -12.85
N VAL A 52 15.59 14.01 -12.90
CA VAL A 52 14.62 13.91 -14.00
C VAL A 52 13.51 14.96 -13.86
N GLY A 53 13.24 15.37 -12.62
CA GLY A 53 12.16 16.28 -12.25
C GLY A 53 10.88 15.57 -11.82
N ARG A 54 10.35 16.01 -10.70
CA ARG A 54 9.16 15.42 -10.04
C ARG A 54 7.95 15.29 -10.95
N LYS A 55 7.72 16.30 -11.80
CA LYS A 55 6.63 16.34 -12.77
C LYS A 55 6.76 15.24 -13.82
N ALA A 56 7.96 15.05 -14.36
CA ALA A 56 8.22 14.04 -15.39
C ALA A 56 8.03 12.63 -14.81
N VAL A 57 8.63 12.36 -13.65
CA VAL A 57 8.48 11.07 -12.95
C VAL A 57 7.02 10.76 -12.64
N LEU A 58 6.25 11.74 -12.14
CA LEU A 58 4.82 11.56 -11.86
C LEU A 58 4.04 11.19 -13.12
N ARG A 59 4.24 11.91 -14.21
CA ARG A 59 3.49 11.74 -15.46
C ARG A 59 3.84 10.44 -16.18
N TRP A 60 5.11 10.13 -16.34
CA TRP A 60 5.52 8.87 -16.96
C TRP A 60 5.20 7.66 -16.06
N GLY A 61 5.37 7.81 -14.76
CA GLY A 61 5.00 6.80 -13.79
C GLY A 61 3.52 6.46 -13.82
N ILE A 62 2.63 7.46 -13.87
CA ILE A 62 1.18 7.20 -13.91
C ILE A 62 0.74 6.60 -15.24
N LEU A 63 1.33 6.98 -16.37
CA LEU A 63 1.06 6.34 -17.67
C LEU A 63 1.47 4.87 -17.64
N PHE A 64 2.65 4.58 -17.12
CA PHE A 64 3.11 3.20 -16.95
C PHE A 64 2.21 2.42 -15.98
N TYR A 65 1.73 3.06 -14.91
CA TYR A 65 0.78 2.45 -13.99
C TYR A 65 -0.56 2.09 -14.65
N VAL A 66 -1.10 2.97 -15.49
CA VAL A 66 -2.34 2.70 -16.26
C VAL A 66 -2.14 1.51 -17.19
N ILE A 67 -1.03 1.49 -17.96
CA ILE A 67 -0.74 0.39 -18.89
C ILE A 67 -0.63 -0.93 -18.12
N THR A 68 0.18 -0.95 -17.07
CA THR A 68 0.37 -2.17 -16.27
C THR A 68 -0.87 -2.60 -15.51
N THR A 69 -1.78 -1.68 -15.15
CA THR A 69 -3.08 -2.03 -14.58
C THR A 69 -3.99 -2.68 -15.62
N ALA A 70 -4.02 -2.17 -16.85
CA ALA A 70 -4.79 -2.78 -17.93
C ALA A 70 -4.26 -4.17 -18.33
N THR A 71 -2.96 -4.42 -18.22
CA THR A 71 -2.36 -5.74 -18.56
C THR A 71 -2.77 -6.87 -17.61
N TYR A 72 -3.42 -6.60 -16.47
CA TYR A 72 -4.03 -7.67 -15.67
C TYR A 72 -5.09 -8.46 -16.46
N LEU A 73 -5.78 -7.86 -17.43
CA LEU A 73 -6.76 -8.53 -18.30
C LEU A 73 -6.17 -9.68 -19.14
N VAL A 74 -4.86 -9.66 -19.38
CA VAL A 74 -4.16 -10.73 -20.13
C VAL A 74 -3.42 -11.70 -19.22
N SER A 75 -3.67 -11.68 -17.91
CA SER A 75 -3.03 -12.55 -16.92
C SER A 75 -3.67 -13.95 -16.90
N VAL A 76 -3.43 -14.73 -17.96
CA VAL A 76 -4.00 -16.08 -18.18
C VAL A 76 -3.28 -17.19 -17.42
N ASN A 77 -2.15 -16.90 -16.77
CA ASN A 77 -1.42 -17.85 -15.92
C ASN A 77 -0.64 -17.10 -14.84
N ILE A 78 -0.15 -17.85 -13.83
CA ILE A 78 0.52 -17.29 -12.65
C ILE A 78 1.80 -16.52 -13.01
N TYR A 79 2.56 -16.96 -14.00
CA TYR A 79 3.83 -16.32 -14.37
C TYR A 79 3.61 -14.94 -15.02
N ILE A 80 2.57 -14.84 -15.87
CA ILE A 80 2.18 -13.55 -16.46
C ILE A 80 1.64 -12.64 -15.36
N LEU A 81 0.82 -13.16 -14.45
CA LEU A 81 0.33 -12.41 -13.31
C LEU A 81 1.49 -11.85 -12.48
N ASP A 82 2.50 -12.67 -12.15
CA ASP A 82 3.68 -12.24 -11.40
C ASP A 82 4.44 -11.12 -12.11
N ALA A 83 4.67 -11.27 -13.43
CA ALA A 83 5.32 -10.23 -14.22
C ALA A 83 4.52 -8.92 -14.23
N VAL A 84 3.22 -8.99 -14.47
CA VAL A 84 2.31 -7.82 -14.43
C VAL A 84 2.34 -7.18 -13.04
N ARG A 85 2.26 -7.96 -11.98
CA ARG A 85 2.34 -7.51 -10.59
C ARG A 85 3.64 -6.78 -10.29
N PHE A 86 4.77 -7.33 -10.72
CA PHE A 86 6.08 -6.71 -10.54
C PHE A 86 6.16 -5.33 -11.20
N PHE A 87 5.79 -5.23 -12.49
CA PHE A 87 5.84 -3.97 -13.22
C PHE A 87 4.81 -2.96 -12.73
N ASN A 88 3.61 -3.41 -12.34
CA ASN A 88 2.60 -2.55 -11.74
C ASN A 88 3.05 -2.02 -10.38
N GLY A 89 3.72 -2.86 -9.56
CA GLY A 89 4.35 -2.45 -8.32
C GLY A 89 5.47 -1.43 -8.54
N PHE A 90 6.29 -1.62 -9.57
CA PHE A 90 7.33 -0.65 -9.95
C PHE A 90 6.72 0.70 -10.33
N ALA A 91 5.68 0.70 -11.18
CA ALA A 91 4.97 1.92 -11.56
C ALA A 91 4.34 2.62 -10.35
N TYR A 92 3.70 1.87 -9.45
CA TYR A 92 3.16 2.38 -8.19
C TYR A 92 4.24 3.03 -7.31
N GLY A 93 5.40 2.36 -7.16
CA GLY A 93 6.53 2.88 -6.41
C GLY A 93 7.01 4.22 -6.96
N ALA A 94 7.12 4.34 -8.28
CA ALA A 94 7.50 5.58 -8.95
C ALA A 94 6.50 6.71 -8.70
N VAL A 95 5.20 6.44 -8.93
CA VAL A 95 4.13 7.43 -8.74
C VAL A 95 4.02 7.87 -7.28
N SER A 96 4.01 6.91 -6.34
CA SER A 96 3.85 7.22 -4.91
C SER A 96 5.05 8.01 -4.36
N THR A 97 6.27 7.71 -4.82
CA THR A 97 7.47 8.46 -4.43
C THR A 97 7.41 9.89 -4.97
N ALA A 98 7.07 10.07 -6.25
CA ALA A 98 6.93 11.41 -6.84
C ALA A 98 5.81 12.21 -6.19
N ALA A 99 4.64 11.59 -5.96
CA ALA A 99 3.51 12.25 -5.30
C ALA A 99 3.85 12.70 -3.88
N ASN A 100 4.52 11.84 -3.09
CA ASN A 100 4.95 12.17 -1.74
C ASN A 100 5.93 13.37 -1.72
N ALA A 101 6.93 13.36 -2.60
CA ALA A 101 7.88 14.46 -2.74
C ALA A 101 7.22 15.78 -3.21
N ILE A 102 6.21 15.69 -4.09
CA ILE A 102 5.45 16.86 -4.53
C ILE A 102 4.64 17.41 -3.37
N VAL A 103 3.83 16.58 -2.70
CA VAL A 103 2.98 17.01 -1.59
C VAL A 103 3.82 17.67 -0.49
N THR A 104 4.91 17.05 -0.08
CA THR A 104 5.83 17.59 0.94
C THR A 104 6.37 18.98 0.57
N ALA A 105 6.64 19.21 -0.73
CA ALA A 105 7.15 20.51 -1.20
C ALA A 105 6.08 21.62 -1.25
N TYR A 106 4.80 21.26 -1.30
CA TYR A 106 3.70 22.24 -1.29
C TYR A 106 3.22 22.59 0.13
N ILE A 107 3.56 21.79 1.13
CA ILE A 107 3.16 22.04 2.53
C ILE A 107 4.07 23.12 3.12
N PRO A 108 3.51 24.23 3.63
CA PRO A 108 4.29 25.24 4.35
C PRO A 108 4.98 24.64 5.59
N ALA A 109 6.19 25.11 5.91
CA ALA A 109 6.95 24.61 7.06
C ALA A 109 6.16 24.73 8.39
N SER A 110 5.34 25.77 8.55
CA SER A 110 4.49 25.97 9.73
C SER A 110 3.33 24.98 9.87
N LYS A 111 2.98 24.22 8.82
CA LYS A 111 1.88 23.25 8.78
C LYS A 111 2.33 21.88 8.27
N HIS A 112 3.62 21.58 8.42
CA HIS A 112 4.20 20.38 7.84
C HIS A 112 3.57 19.09 8.39
N GLY A 113 3.40 19.00 9.70
CA GLY A 113 2.75 17.87 10.37
C GLY A 113 1.28 17.70 9.96
N GLU A 114 0.51 18.79 9.95
CA GLU A 114 -0.89 18.78 9.53
C GLU A 114 -1.05 18.32 8.07
N GLY A 115 -0.26 18.88 7.17
CA GLY A 115 -0.32 18.54 5.74
C GLY A 115 0.07 17.09 5.44
N ILE A 116 1.12 16.55 6.09
CA ILE A 116 1.51 15.14 5.96
C ILE A 116 0.40 14.23 6.50
N ASN A 117 -0.26 14.60 7.61
CA ASN A 117 -1.37 13.83 8.16
C ASN A 117 -2.57 13.78 7.21
N TYR A 118 -2.93 14.89 6.56
CA TYR A 118 -3.97 14.88 5.53
C TYR A 118 -3.61 14.00 4.33
N TYR A 119 -2.36 14.04 3.88
CA TYR A 119 -1.91 13.13 2.83
C TYR A 119 -1.96 11.66 3.29
N GLY A 120 -1.51 11.38 4.52
CA GLY A 120 -1.59 10.06 5.14
C GLY A 120 -3.02 9.53 5.29
N LEU A 121 -4.01 10.41 5.49
CA LEU A 121 -5.43 10.05 5.54
C LEU A 121 -5.90 9.39 4.24
N SER A 122 -5.41 9.86 3.08
CA SER A 122 -5.73 9.26 1.78
C SER A 122 -5.28 7.80 1.68
N THR A 123 -4.13 7.47 2.26
CA THR A 123 -3.60 6.10 2.30
C THR A 123 -4.43 5.22 3.25
N SER A 124 -4.80 5.75 4.42
CA SER A 124 -5.61 5.01 5.40
C SER A 124 -7.01 4.73 4.88
N LEU A 125 -7.64 5.72 4.24
CA LEU A 125 -8.94 5.54 3.60
C LEU A 125 -8.87 4.50 2.48
N ALA A 126 -7.82 4.54 1.66
CA ALA A 126 -7.59 3.55 0.61
C ALA A 126 -7.35 2.14 1.17
N ALA A 127 -6.64 2.03 2.29
CA ALA A 127 -6.38 0.74 2.96
C ALA A 127 -7.65 0.09 3.54
N ALA A 128 -8.69 0.89 3.80
CA ALA A 128 -9.98 0.42 4.24
C ALA A 128 -10.91 0.09 3.06
N VAL A 129 -11.12 1.10 2.21
CA VAL A 129 -12.11 1.06 1.13
C VAL A 129 -11.65 0.11 0.02
N GLY A 130 -10.35 0.03 -0.26
CA GLY A 130 -9.79 -0.83 -1.30
C GLY A 130 -10.13 -2.32 -1.09
N PRO A 131 -9.69 -2.92 0.02
CA PRO A 131 -10.01 -4.31 0.34
C PRO A 131 -11.51 -4.58 0.45
N PHE A 132 -12.26 -3.67 1.08
CA PHE A 132 -13.73 -3.78 1.18
C PHE A 132 -14.38 -3.90 -0.19
N ILE A 133 -14.06 -2.98 -1.12
CA ILE A 133 -14.58 -3.01 -2.50
C ILE A 133 -14.13 -4.31 -3.18
N GLY A 134 -12.85 -4.67 -3.08
CA GLY A 134 -12.30 -5.87 -3.72
C GLY A 134 -13.00 -7.15 -3.27
N MET A 135 -13.15 -7.34 -1.97
CA MET A 135 -13.78 -8.54 -1.41
C MET A 135 -15.30 -8.58 -1.66
N LEU A 136 -15.97 -7.42 -1.65
CA LEU A 136 -17.41 -7.35 -1.88
C LEU A 136 -17.75 -7.60 -3.35
N LEU A 137 -16.98 -7.05 -4.27
CA LEU A 137 -17.25 -7.12 -5.70
C LEU A 137 -16.78 -8.44 -6.32
N LEU A 138 -15.65 -9.00 -5.87
CA LEU A 138 -15.05 -10.18 -6.49
C LEU A 138 -16.04 -11.36 -6.67
N PRO A 139 -16.85 -11.74 -5.67
CA PRO A 139 -17.81 -12.84 -5.81
C PRO A 139 -18.99 -12.53 -6.73
N THR A 140 -19.31 -11.25 -6.94
CA THR A 140 -20.52 -10.82 -7.66
C THR A 140 -20.27 -10.50 -9.12
N VAL A 141 -19.17 -9.82 -9.43
CA VAL A 141 -18.89 -9.28 -10.78
C VAL A 141 -17.60 -9.84 -11.39
N GLY A 142 -16.84 -10.62 -10.63
CA GLY A 142 -15.59 -11.25 -11.08
C GLY A 142 -14.40 -10.29 -11.13
N PHE A 143 -13.24 -10.88 -11.45
CA PHE A 143 -11.95 -10.18 -11.42
C PHE A 143 -11.82 -9.18 -12.59
N ASP A 144 -12.29 -9.53 -13.79
CA ASP A 144 -12.19 -8.68 -14.98
C ASP A 144 -12.89 -7.34 -14.79
N PHE A 145 -14.08 -7.33 -14.19
CA PHE A 145 -14.79 -6.08 -13.90
C PHE A 145 -14.00 -5.18 -12.95
N ILE A 146 -13.35 -5.78 -11.94
CA ILE A 146 -12.52 -5.02 -10.99
C ILE A 146 -11.30 -4.45 -11.70
N ILE A 147 -10.68 -5.17 -12.64
CA ILE A 147 -9.58 -4.64 -13.45
C ILE A 147 -10.05 -3.46 -14.31
N TRP A 148 -11.21 -3.55 -14.96
CA TRP A 148 -11.77 -2.45 -15.73
C TRP A 148 -12.01 -1.21 -14.86
N LEU A 149 -12.64 -1.40 -13.69
CA LEU A 149 -12.85 -0.33 -12.72
C LEU A 149 -11.53 0.32 -12.28
N ALA A 150 -10.53 -0.50 -11.94
CA ALA A 150 -9.20 -0.04 -11.54
C ALA A 150 -8.49 0.72 -12.67
N THR A 151 -8.64 0.25 -13.92
CA THR A 151 -8.06 0.90 -15.10
C THR A 151 -8.72 2.27 -15.33
N ILE A 152 -10.04 2.36 -15.26
CA ILE A 152 -10.78 3.64 -15.39
C ILE A 152 -10.34 4.63 -14.31
N LEU A 153 -10.24 4.18 -13.05
CA LEU A 153 -9.77 5.02 -11.93
C LEU A 153 -8.31 5.47 -12.14
N SER A 154 -7.48 4.60 -12.70
CA SER A 154 -6.09 4.93 -13.01
C SER A 154 -5.98 5.95 -14.14
N ILE A 155 -6.82 5.84 -15.17
CA ILE A 155 -6.92 6.83 -16.26
C ILE A 155 -7.39 8.18 -15.72
N ALA A 156 -8.44 8.20 -14.89
CA ALA A 156 -8.91 9.44 -14.26
C ALA A 156 -7.81 10.09 -13.41
N THR A 157 -7.04 9.28 -12.67
CA THR A 157 -5.87 9.76 -11.92
C THR A 157 -4.80 10.32 -12.85
N ALA A 158 -4.53 9.67 -13.99
CA ALA A 158 -3.57 10.15 -14.97
C ALA A 158 -3.99 11.52 -15.53
N ILE A 159 -5.26 11.67 -15.93
CA ILE A 159 -5.80 12.94 -16.41
C ILE A 159 -5.59 14.04 -15.36
N ALA A 160 -5.93 13.78 -14.09
CA ALA A 160 -5.72 14.71 -12.99
C ALA A 160 -4.24 15.08 -12.81
N CYS A 161 -3.31 14.12 -12.90
CA CYS A 161 -1.87 14.35 -12.78
C CYS A 161 -1.32 15.21 -13.94
N PHE A 162 -1.90 15.12 -15.14
CA PHE A 162 -1.47 15.94 -16.28
C PHE A 162 -1.96 17.39 -16.16
N TRP A 163 -3.12 17.62 -15.56
CA TRP A 163 -3.66 18.95 -15.34
C TRP A 163 -3.07 19.65 -14.12
N PHE A 164 -2.60 18.88 -13.14
CA PHE A 164 -2.05 19.46 -11.92
C PHE A 164 -0.74 20.23 -12.20
N PRO A 165 -0.64 21.51 -11.79
CA PRO A 165 0.55 22.33 -11.97
C PRO A 165 1.63 21.92 -10.97
N VAL A 166 2.56 21.05 -11.38
CA VAL A 166 3.71 20.67 -10.55
C VAL A 166 4.86 21.63 -10.82
N LYS A 167 5.39 22.26 -9.78
CA LYS A 167 6.61 23.06 -9.84
C LYS A 167 7.83 22.16 -9.67
N ASN A 168 8.75 22.20 -10.61
CA ASN A 168 10.07 21.60 -10.42
C ASN A 168 10.93 22.56 -9.57
N ILE A 169 11.69 21.99 -8.64
CA ILE A 169 12.66 22.74 -7.84
C ILE A 169 13.94 22.84 -8.66
N PRO A 170 14.47 24.04 -8.95
CA PRO A 170 15.75 24.19 -9.65
C PRO A 170 16.86 23.60 -8.76
N LEU A 171 17.67 22.74 -9.34
CA LEU A 171 18.84 22.15 -8.67
C LEU A 171 20.09 22.97 -8.96
N THR A 172 20.90 23.21 -7.94
CA THR A 172 22.26 23.73 -8.08
C THR A 172 23.16 22.67 -8.72
N GLU A 173 24.14 23.06 -9.54
CA GLU A 173 25.05 22.12 -10.21
C GLU A 173 25.83 21.24 -9.21
N GLU A 174 26.21 21.77 -8.06
CA GLU A 174 26.83 20.99 -6.98
C GLU A 174 25.91 19.89 -6.44
N HIS A 175 24.63 20.19 -6.29
CA HIS A 175 23.64 19.21 -5.81
C HIS A 175 23.40 18.13 -6.87
N LYS A 176 23.34 18.47 -8.15
CA LYS A 176 23.27 17.50 -9.25
C LYS A 176 24.47 16.55 -9.25
N ALA A 177 25.68 17.07 -9.08
CA ALA A 177 26.89 16.26 -9.03
C ALA A 177 26.91 15.29 -7.83
N GLN A 178 26.37 15.70 -6.68
CA GLN A 178 26.22 14.83 -5.52
C GLN A 178 25.17 13.73 -5.76
N LEU A 179 24.04 14.06 -6.36
CA LEU A 179 22.98 13.09 -6.69
C LEU A 179 23.41 12.05 -7.72
N GLN A 180 24.34 12.40 -8.62
CA GLN A 180 24.87 11.46 -9.63
C GLN A 180 25.80 10.38 -9.03
N LYS A 181 26.38 10.62 -7.85
CA LYS A 181 27.26 9.63 -7.20
C LYS A 181 26.42 8.51 -6.58
N TRP A 182 26.58 7.29 -7.10
CA TRP A 182 25.97 6.08 -6.53
C TRP A 182 26.86 5.52 -5.43
N SER A 183 26.34 5.45 -4.20
CA SER A 183 27.01 4.84 -3.07
C SER A 183 26.01 4.06 -2.23
N ILE A 184 26.38 2.87 -1.79
CA ILE A 184 25.54 2.06 -0.87
C ILE A 184 25.24 2.82 0.41
N LYS A 185 26.18 3.65 0.88
CA LYS A 185 25.98 4.50 2.07
C LYS A 185 24.85 5.53 1.91
N SER A 186 24.45 5.85 0.67
CA SER A 186 23.33 6.77 0.41
C SER A 186 21.96 6.10 0.59
N PHE A 187 21.90 4.78 0.69
CA PHE A 187 20.64 4.01 0.82
C PHE A 187 20.43 3.45 2.22
N VAL A 188 21.46 3.42 3.06
CA VAL A 188 21.39 2.80 4.37
C VAL A 188 21.83 3.80 5.44
N GLU A 189 20.94 4.14 6.36
CA GLU A 189 21.24 4.93 7.55
C GLU A 189 21.34 3.98 8.76
N PRO A 190 22.55 3.73 9.30
CA PRO A 190 22.72 2.76 10.37
C PRO A 190 21.91 3.03 11.63
N LYS A 191 21.63 4.31 11.92
CA LYS A 191 20.88 4.72 13.12
C LYS A 191 19.45 4.21 13.15
N VAL A 192 18.83 3.99 11.96
CA VAL A 192 17.44 3.51 11.86
C VAL A 192 17.33 2.01 11.66
N PHE A 193 18.45 1.27 11.63
CA PHE A 193 18.45 -0.16 11.34
C PHE A 193 17.63 -0.97 12.35
N PHE A 194 17.77 -0.68 13.63
CA PHE A 194 17.04 -1.38 14.68
C PHE A 194 15.52 -1.15 14.60
N ILE A 195 15.11 0.12 14.47
CA ILE A 195 13.69 0.43 14.35
C ILE A 195 13.08 -0.11 13.04
N SER A 196 13.87 -0.17 11.96
CA SER A 196 13.47 -0.78 10.69
C SER A 196 13.27 -2.29 10.82
N GLY A 197 14.08 -2.97 11.64
CA GLY A 197 13.91 -4.38 11.97
C GLY A 197 12.59 -4.66 12.71
N ILE A 198 12.24 -3.83 13.69
CA ILE A 198 10.95 -3.92 14.38
C ILE A 198 9.80 -3.66 13.40
N ALA A 199 9.88 -2.62 12.59
CA ALA A 199 8.87 -2.31 11.58
C ALA A 199 8.71 -3.43 10.55
N PHE A 200 9.80 -4.11 10.18
CA PHE A 200 9.77 -5.28 9.31
C PHE A 200 8.97 -6.44 9.94
N LEU A 201 9.19 -6.76 11.21
CA LEU A 201 8.46 -7.83 11.90
C LEU A 201 6.97 -7.52 12.01
N ILE A 202 6.60 -6.27 12.34
CA ILE A 202 5.20 -5.81 12.35
C ILE A 202 4.59 -5.93 10.95
N GLY A 203 5.33 -5.46 9.94
CA GLY A 203 4.91 -5.54 8.54
C GLY A 203 4.70 -6.97 8.07
N LEU A 204 5.56 -7.91 8.50
CA LEU A 204 5.43 -9.33 8.21
C LEU A 204 4.12 -9.90 8.79
N ALA A 205 3.84 -9.61 10.06
CA ALA A 205 2.62 -10.04 10.71
C ALA A 205 1.36 -9.43 10.03
N TYR A 206 1.39 -8.14 9.72
CA TYR A 206 0.27 -7.45 9.06
C TYR A 206 0.09 -7.92 7.60
N SER A 207 1.16 -8.26 6.90
CA SER A 207 1.08 -8.74 5.51
C SER A 207 0.30 -10.05 5.37
N SER A 208 0.34 -10.91 6.39
CA SER A 208 -0.45 -12.14 6.40
C SER A 208 -1.96 -11.85 6.40
N VAL A 209 -2.40 -10.84 7.13
CA VAL A 209 -3.79 -10.39 7.13
C VAL A 209 -4.17 -9.83 5.76
N LEU A 210 -3.39 -8.88 5.24
CA LEU A 210 -3.68 -8.27 3.94
C LEU A 210 -3.68 -9.28 2.78
N GLY A 211 -2.72 -10.20 2.78
CA GLY A 211 -2.53 -11.15 1.68
C GLY A 211 -3.52 -12.31 1.68
N PHE A 212 -3.91 -12.79 2.84
CA PHE A 212 -4.62 -14.06 2.95
C PHE A 212 -6.01 -13.99 3.60
N LEU A 213 -6.43 -12.85 4.16
CA LEU A 213 -7.73 -12.72 4.81
C LEU A 213 -8.89 -13.09 3.88
N SER A 214 -8.78 -12.77 2.59
CA SER A 214 -9.82 -13.10 1.60
C SER A 214 -9.98 -14.61 1.39
N ILE A 215 -8.87 -15.35 1.33
CA ILE A 215 -8.89 -16.82 1.24
C ILE A 215 -9.42 -17.40 2.55
N TYR A 216 -8.87 -16.97 3.67
CA TYR A 216 -9.25 -17.43 5.00
C TYR A 216 -10.74 -17.23 5.31
N ALA A 217 -11.28 -16.03 4.98
CA ALA A 217 -12.71 -15.75 5.14
C ALA A 217 -13.58 -16.62 4.22
N SER A 218 -13.09 -16.93 3.00
CA SER A 218 -13.79 -17.82 2.07
C SER A 218 -13.83 -19.26 2.57
N ASP A 219 -12.72 -19.76 3.11
CA ASP A 219 -12.63 -21.12 3.67
C ASP A 219 -13.54 -21.33 4.88
N LEU A 220 -13.83 -20.25 5.63
CA LEU A 220 -14.76 -20.25 6.75
C LEU A 220 -16.22 -19.95 6.37
N GLY A 221 -16.51 -19.61 5.09
CA GLY A 221 -17.83 -19.15 4.66
C GLY A 221 -18.22 -17.78 5.22
N LEU A 222 -17.23 -16.92 5.52
CA LEU A 222 -17.40 -15.61 6.16
C LEU A 222 -16.98 -14.45 5.24
N GLU A 223 -17.15 -14.58 3.90
CA GLU A 223 -16.67 -13.58 2.93
C GLU A 223 -17.17 -12.17 3.22
N THR A 224 -18.46 -12.04 3.55
CA THR A 224 -19.06 -10.74 3.88
C THR A 224 -18.42 -10.13 5.12
N ALA A 225 -18.25 -10.92 6.17
CA ALA A 225 -17.58 -10.45 7.40
C ALA A 225 -16.12 -10.09 7.13
N GLY A 226 -15.42 -10.85 6.27
CA GLY A 226 -14.07 -10.54 5.81
C GLY A 226 -13.97 -9.19 5.09
N ALA A 227 -14.96 -8.83 4.27
CA ALA A 227 -15.03 -7.50 3.67
C ALA A 227 -15.22 -6.40 4.72
N PHE A 228 -16.15 -6.58 5.65
CA PHE A 228 -16.40 -5.63 6.73
C PHE A 228 -15.27 -5.53 7.75
N PHE A 229 -14.40 -6.54 7.87
CA PHE A 229 -13.18 -6.49 8.67
C PHE A 229 -12.37 -5.22 8.36
N PHE A 230 -12.19 -4.90 7.08
CA PHE A 230 -11.40 -3.72 6.68
C PHE A 230 -12.10 -2.40 6.99
N ILE A 231 -13.42 -2.36 7.04
CA ILE A 231 -14.16 -1.17 7.48
C ILE A 231 -13.97 -0.96 8.99
N VAL A 232 -14.10 -2.02 9.79
CA VAL A 232 -13.87 -1.97 11.24
C VAL A 232 -12.41 -1.58 11.53
N TYR A 233 -11.46 -2.20 10.83
CA TYR A 233 -10.03 -1.83 10.87
C TYR A 233 -9.83 -0.32 10.63
N ALA A 234 -10.43 0.21 9.57
CA ALA A 234 -10.27 1.62 9.22
C ALA A 234 -10.90 2.57 10.24
N LEU A 235 -12.05 2.22 10.77
CA LEU A 235 -12.67 2.98 11.86
C LEU A 235 -11.76 3.00 13.08
N SER A 236 -11.21 1.85 13.48
CA SER A 236 -10.24 1.76 14.57
C SER A 236 -9.04 2.66 14.35
N VAL A 237 -8.39 2.56 13.18
CA VAL A 237 -7.25 3.42 12.82
C VAL A 237 -7.63 4.91 12.87
N THR A 238 -8.80 5.28 12.35
CA THR A 238 -9.24 6.68 12.29
C THR A 238 -9.49 7.26 13.68
N PHE A 239 -10.10 6.49 14.58
CA PHE A 239 -10.35 6.93 15.95
C PHE A 239 -9.09 6.92 16.82
N THR A 240 -8.21 5.95 16.64
CA THR A 240 -6.99 5.83 17.46
C THR A 240 -5.91 6.84 17.08
N ARG A 241 -5.80 7.26 15.81
CA ARG A 241 -4.78 8.22 15.34
C ARG A 241 -4.68 9.52 16.14
N PRO A 242 -5.78 10.26 16.42
CA PRO A 242 -5.68 11.47 17.22
C PRO A 242 -5.25 11.21 18.67
N MET A 243 -5.64 10.05 19.21
CA MET A 243 -5.30 9.65 20.58
C MET A 243 -3.83 9.26 20.69
N THR A 244 -3.34 8.45 19.75
CA THR A 244 -1.93 8.01 19.71
C THR A 244 -0.98 9.16 19.46
N GLY A 245 -1.34 10.13 18.61
CA GLY A 245 -0.56 11.36 18.42
C GLY A 245 -0.38 12.16 19.69
N LYS A 246 -1.48 12.43 20.42
CA LYS A 246 -1.43 13.11 21.72
C LYS A 246 -0.67 12.33 22.78
N LEU A 247 -0.82 11.01 22.79
CA LEU A 247 -0.14 10.13 23.73
C LEU A 247 1.36 10.11 23.47
N PHE A 248 1.77 10.06 22.20
CA PHE A 248 3.15 10.14 21.77
C PHE A 248 3.81 11.47 22.21
N ASP A 249 3.13 12.60 21.96
CA ASP A 249 3.65 13.91 22.30
C ASP A 249 3.82 14.12 23.83
N ARG A 250 2.97 13.47 24.65
CA ARG A 250 2.99 13.63 26.12
C ARG A 250 3.87 12.61 26.83
N HIS A 251 3.90 11.37 26.37
CA HIS A 251 4.52 10.25 27.10
C HIS A 251 5.60 9.51 26.30
N GLY A 252 5.89 10.00 25.06
CA GLY A 252 6.91 9.41 24.21
C GLY A 252 6.47 8.16 23.44
N ALA A 253 7.42 7.56 22.73
CA ALA A 253 7.18 6.44 21.80
C ALA A 253 6.68 5.17 22.52
N ASP A 254 7.22 4.87 23.69
CA ASP A 254 6.91 3.62 24.41
C ASP A 254 5.43 3.51 24.81
N ALA A 255 4.83 4.64 25.20
CA ALA A 255 3.43 4.70 25.58
C ALA A 255 2.47 4.36 24.42
N VAL A 256 2.91 4.51 23.18
CA VAL A 256 2.15 4.15 21.98
C VAL A 256 2.52 2.74 21.49
N MET A 257 3.81 2.43 21.44
CA MET A 257 4.29 1.18 20.85
C MET A 257 3.86 -0.07 21.62
N TYR A 258 3.99 -0.08 22.95
CA TYR A 258 3.61 -1.25 23.74
C TYR A 258 2.13 -1.61 23.64
N PRO A 259 1.17 -0.69 23.81
CA PRO A 259 -0.24 -1.00 23.57
C PRO A 259 -0.52 -1.45 22.15
N SER A 260 0.12 -0.83 21.13
CA SER A 260 -0.05 -1.23 19.73
C SER A 260 0.39 -2.67 19.47
N PHE A 261 1.52 -3.10 20.05
CA PHE A 261 1.96 -4.49 19.95
C PHE A 261 1.00 -5.46 20.63
N LEU A 262 0.49 -5.09 21.81
CA LEU A 262 -0.48 -5.90 22.53
C LEU A 262 -1.76 -6.06 21.71
N PHE A 263 -2.31 -4.97 21.17
CA PHE A 263 -3.52 -5.03 20.35
C PHE A 263 -3.32 -5.81 19.06
N LEU A 264 -2.21 -5.62 18.35
CA LEU A 264 -1.88 -6.43 17.16
C LEU A 264 -1.81 -7.91 17.49
N THR A 265 -1.15 -8.28 18.62
CA THR A 265 -1.03 -9.67 19.07
C THR A 265 -2.41 -10.27 19.39
N LEU A 266 -3.25 -9.54 20.13
CA LEU A 266 -4.62 -9.95 20.42
C LEU A 266 -5.46 -10.10 19.16
N GLY A 267 -5.34 -9.18 18.21
CA GLY A 267 -6.03 -9.25 16.92
C GLY A 267 -5.63 -10.48 16.10
N LEU A 268 -4.34 -10.77 15.99
CA LEU A 268 -3.85 -11.97 15.30
C LEU A 268 -4.26 -13.26 16.04
N PHE A 269 -4.23 -13.27 17.37
CA PHE A 269 -4.72 -14.40 18.16
C PHE A 269 -6.22 -14.64 17.91
N LEU A 270 -7.04 -13.59 17.93
CA LEU A 270 -8.48 -13.71 17.62
C LEU A 270 -8.70 -14.22 16.19
N LEU A 271 -7.91 -13.79 15.22
CA LEU A 271 -7.96 -14.34 13.86
C LEU A 271 -7.67 -15.84 13.83
N SER A 272 -6.69 -16.32 14.61
CA SER A 272 -6.30 -17.73 14.63
C SER A 272 -7.38 -18.68 15.16
N ILE A 273 -8.29 -18.18 16.00
CA ILE A 273 -9.38 -18.95 16.61
C ILE A 273 -10.76 -18.55 16.07
N THR A 274 -10.81 -17.77 15.00
CA THR A 274 -12.06 -17.26 14.43
C THR A 274 -12.97 -18.40 13.98
N GLY A 275 -14.18 -18.45 14.54
CA GLY A 275 -15.23 -19.40 14.16
C GLY A 275 -16.55 -18.73 13.77
N ASN A 276 -16.63 -17.39 13.85
CA ASN A 276 -17.84 -16.64 13.51
C ASN A 276 -17.53 -15.20 13.11
N SER A 277 -18.53 -14.55 12.48
CA SER A 277 -18.39 -13.17 11.95
C SER A 277 -18.02 -12.14 13.02
N TRP A 278 -18.55 -12.26 14.25
CA TRP A 278 -18.26 -11.30 15.31
C TRP A 278 -16.80 -11.34 15.77
N MET A 279 -16.23 -12.55 15.87
CA MET A 279 -14.80 -12.71 16.22
C MET A 279 -13.92 -12.11 15.13
N LEU A 280 -14.28 -12.31 13.84
CA LEU A 280 -13.54 -11.76 12.72
C LEU A 280 -13.55 -10.22 12.76
N LEU A 281 -14.72 -9.61 12.99
CA LEU A 281 -14.84 -8.15 13.10
C LEU A 281 -14.11 -7.59 14.33
N LEU A 282 -14.18 -8.29 15.46
CA LEU A 282 -13.45 -7.89 16.67
C LEU A 282 -11.94 -7.95 16.45
N ALA A 283 -11.44 -8.97 15.74
CA ALA A 283 -10.05 -9.04 15.33
C ALA A 283 -9.66 -7.85 14.47
N GLY A 284 -10.53 -7.42 13.52
CA GLY A 284 -10.34 -6.21 12.72
C GLY A 284 -10.20 -4.94 13.57
N CYS A 285 -10.96 -4.85 14.65
CA CYS A 285 -10.86 -3.73 15.61
C CYS A 285 -9.50 -3.69 16.32
N PHE A 286 -8.97 -4.84 16.72
CA PHE A 286 -7.69 -4.93 17.43
C PHE A 286 -6.47 -4.79 16.49
N VAL A 287 -6.57 -5.22 15.24
CA VAL A 287 -5.51 -5.08 14.26
C VAL A 287 -5.39 -3.61 13.79
N GLY A 288 -6.50 -2.85 13.78
CA GLY A 288 -6.54 -1.43 13.43
C GLY A 288 -6.19 -0.50 14.57
#